data_3d02e737b0ff38294e4284069d9c77c9
#
_entry.id   3d02e737b0ff38294e4284069d9c77c9
#
_cell.length_a   1.000
_cell.length_b   1.000
_cell.length_c   1.000
_cell.angle_alpha   90.00
_cell.angle_beta   90.00
_cell.angle_gamma   90.00
#
_symmetry.space_group_name_H-M   'P 1'
#
loop_
_entity.id
_entity.type
_entity.pdbx_description
1 polymer ?
#
loop_
_entity_poly.entity_id
_entity_poly.type
_entity_poly.pdbx_seq_one_letter_code
_entity_poly.pdbx_strand_id
1 'polypeptide(L)'
;MEIQRRTFLKKTGSALACACLAGGAALEAAQKNITQYAVEDSKLIIELSKHPKLKEVGGSETFQADKKKIIVLHPDEKNYKAFENKCTHMGGQVSYRPKDGFMQCPLHGSRFDTEGNVVKGPAAKPLTEFRTSLDKDQLTVYLS
;
A
#
# COMPACT_ATOMS: atom_id res chain seq x y z
N MET A 1 -9.47 -39.33 -40.67
CA MET A 1 -10.00 -38.13 -41.34
C MET A 1 -9.50 -36.94 -40.56
N GLU A 2 -8.57 -36.60 -41.00
CA GLU A 2 -7.66 -35.54 -41.48
C GLU A 2 -7.48 -34.37 -40.51
N ILE A 3 -6.32 -34.42 -40.01
CA ILE A 3 -5.63 -33.42 -39.20
C ILE A 3 -5.18 -32.30 -40.12
N GLN A 4 -5.68 -31.09 -39.92
CA GLN A 4 -5.11 -29.89 -40.55
C GLN A 4 -4.17 -29.22 -39.56
N ARG A 5 -2.89 -29.46 -39.76
CA ARG A 5 -1.78 -28.70 -39.21
C ARG A 5 -1.74 -27.33 -39.92
N ARG A 6 -1.87 -26.25 -39.23
CA ARG A 6 -1.52 -24.92 -39.75
C ARG A 6 -0.30 -24.35 -39.04
N THR A 7 0.72 -24.39 -39.83
CA THR A 7 2.04 -23.81 -39.81
C THR A 7 2.07 -22.39 -39.22
N PHE A 8 2.88 -22.22 -38.22
CA PHE A 8 3.25 -20.92 -37.66
C PHE A 8 4.36 -20.31 -38.50
N LEU A 9 4.06 -19.24 -39.21
CA LEU A 9 5.04 -18.49 -40.00
C LEU A 9 5.88 -17.60 -39.08
N LYS A 10 7.17 -17.90 -39.01
CA LYS A 10 8.20 -17.00 -38.50
C LYS A 10 8.38 -15.84 -39.48
N LYS A 11 8.17 -14.61 -39.03
CA LYS A 11 8.69 -13.42 -39.68
C LYS A 11 9.84 -12.86 -38.84
N THR A 12 11.03 -13.15 -39.31
CA THR A 12 12.25 -12.41 -39.03
C THR A 12 12.18 -11.07 -39.75
N GLY A 13 12.35 -10.00 -39.05
CA GLY A 13 12.44 -8.64 -39.58
C GLY A 13 13.55 -7.88 -38.89
N SER A 14 14.55 -7.63 -39.64
CA SER A 14 15.87 -7.09 -39.45
C SER A 14 15.98 -5.77 -38.70
N ALA A 15 17.09 -5.61 -38.04
CA ALA A 15 17.63 -4.47 -37.35
C ALA A 15 17.65 -3.18 -38.18
N LEU A 16 17.34 -2.07 -37.54
CA LEU A 16 18.03 -0.80 -37.82
C LEU A 16 18.39 -0.15 -36.49
N ALA A 17 19.69 -0.14 -36.25
CA ALA A 17 20.32 0.67 -35.20
C ALA A 17 20.20 2.14 -35.58
N CYS A 18 19.64 2.95 -34.71
CA CYS A 18 19.87 4.38 -34.71
C CYS A 18 20.36 4.78 -33.31
N ALA A 19 21.65 4.99 -33.23
CA ALA A 19 22.32 5.60 -32.08
C ALA A 19 21.95 7.07 -32.04
N CYS A 20 21.27 7.51 -30.98
CA CYS A 20 21.28 8.89 -30.54
C CYS A 20 21.57 8.90 -29.04
N LEU A 21 22.83 9.23 -28.77
CA LEU A 21 23.35 9.65 -27.48
C LEU A 21 22.68 10.97 -27.10
N ALA A 22 22.06 11.04 -25.95
CA ALA A 22 22.18 12.07 -24.90
C ALA A 22 20.93 12.16 -24.05
N GLY A 23 21.09 12.05 -22.74
CA GLY A 23 20.16 12.64 -21.77
C GLY A 23 19.00 11.78 -21.28
N GLY A 24 19.27 10.75 -20.50
CA GLY A 24 18.21 9.94 -19.90
C GLY A 24 18.52 9.43 -18.49
N ALA A 25 19.09 10.25 -17.63
CA ALA A 25 19.38 9.83 -16.25
C ALA A 25 18.37 10.35 -15.20
N ALA A 26 17.18 10.78 -15.60
CA ALA A 26 16.21 11.41 -14.70
C ALA A 26 14.83 10.71 -14.61
N LEU A 27 14.63 9.56 -15.26
CA LEU A 27 13.33 8.89 -15.30
C LEU A 27 13.26 7.54 -14.54
N GLU A 28 14.36 7.07 -13.99
CA GLU A 28 14.37 5.77 -13.28
C GLU A 28 14.00 5.84 -11.78
N ALA A 29 13.96 7.04 -11.19
CA ALA A 29 13.64 7.16 -9.76
C ALA A 29 12.13 7.10 -9.43
N ALA A 30 11.25 7.24 -10.41
CA ALA A 30 9.79 7.25 -10.20
C ALA A 30 9.11 5.88 -10.37
N GLN A 31 9.79 4.87 -10.89
CA GLN A 31 9.20 3.55 -11.18
C GLN A 31 9.45 2.47 -10.12
N LYS A 32 10.15 2.78 -9.04
CA LYS A 32 10.57 1.77 -8.05
C LYS A 32 9.52 1.42 -7.00
N ASN A 33 8.34 2.04 -7.01
CA ASN A 33 7.30 1.83 -5.98
C ASN A 33 5.98 1.24 -6.49
N ILE A 34 5.87 0.81 -7.76
CA ILE A 34 4.58 0.42 -8.35
C ILE A 34 4.29 -1.09 -8.26
N THR A 35 5.24 -1.93 -7.82
CA THR A 35 5.11 -3.40 -7.94
C THR A 35 4.93 -4.15 -6.62
N GLN A 36 4.74 -3.48 -5.51
CA GLN A 36 4.64 -4.16 -4.20
C GLN A 36 3.20 -4.36 -3.71
N TYR A 37 2.23 -3.66 -4.26
CA TYR A 37 0.81 -3.82 -3.96
C TYR A 37 -0.04 -3.44 -5.19
N ALA A 38 -1.27 -3.96 -5.25
CA ALA A 38 -2.24 -3.65 -6.30
C ALA A 38 -3.45 -2.92 -5.71
N VAL A 39 -4.04 -2.02 -6.49
CA VAL A 39 -5.33 -1.39 -6.17
C VAL A 39 -6.30 -1.79 -7.27
N GLU A 40 -7.31 -2.59 -6.93
CA GLU A 40 -8.30 -3.12 -7.85
C GLU A 40 -9.69 -3.03 -7.23
N ASP A 41 -10.68 -2.57 -7.96
CA ASP A 41 -12.09 -2.54 -7.55
C ASP A 41 -12.32 -2.06 -6.10
N SER A 42 -11.72 -0.94 -5.73
CA SER A 42 -11.78 -0.40 -4.36
C SER A 42 -11.17 -1.34 -3.30
N LYS A 43 -10.19 -2.14 -3.68
CA LYS A 43 -9.42 -3.01 -2.79
C LYS A 43 -7.94 -2.70 -2.94
N LEU A 44 -7.25 -2.60 -1.81
CA LEU A 44 -5.80 -2.55 -1.75
C LEU A 44 -5.31 -3.95 -1.39
N ILE A 45 -4.54 -4.56 -2.29
CA ILE A 45 -4.02 -5.93 -2.15
C ILE A 45 -2.52 -5.83 -1.86
N ILE A 46 -2.09 -6.38 -0.74
CA ILE A 46 -0.73 -6.32 -0.23
C ILE A 46 -0.19 -7.74 -0.06
N GLU A 47 0.91 -8.06 -0.74
CA GLU A 47 1.64 -9.31 -0.51
C GLU A 47 2.62 -9.11 0.65
N LEU A 48 2.35 -9.72 1.81
CA LEU A 48 3.16 -9.53 3.02
C LEU A 48 4.62 -9.98 2.86
N SER A 49 4.90 -10.91 1.95
CA SER A 49 6.28 -11.32 1.59
C SER A 49 7.14 -10.17 1.07
N LYS A 50 6.50 -9.17 0.44
CA LYS A 50 7.17 -7.97 -0.08
C LYS A 50 7.24 -6.84 0.94
N HIS A 51 6.54 -6.98 2.07
CA HIS A 51 6.41 -5.97 3.12
C HIS A 51 6.86 -6.51 4.49
N PRO A 52 8.17 -6.74 4.70
CA PRO A 52 8.69 -7.37 5.92
C PRO A 52 8.31 -6.61 7.20
N LYS A 53 8.17 -5.28 7.12
CA LYS A 53 7.71 -4.47 8.26
C LYS A 53 6.30 -4.83 8.74
N LEU A 54 5.41 -5.25 7.83
CA LEU A 54 4.06 -5.66 8.19
C LEU A 54 3.99 -7.10 8.72
N LYS A 55 5.01 -7.92 8.46
CA LYS A 55 5.07 -9.28 9.03
C LYS A 55 5.37 -9.28 10.52
N GLU A 56 6.07 -8.27 11.00
CA GLU A 56 6.42 -8.14 12.40
C GLU A 56 5.26 -7.51 13.19
N VAL A 57 4.97 -8.07 14.36
CA VAL A 57 4.03 -7.47 15.31
C VAL A 57 4.56 -6.11 15.75
N GLY A 58 3.71 -5.10 15.72
CA GLY A 58 4.10 -3.71 15.92
C GLY A 58 4.50 -3.00 14.62
N GLY A 59 4.53 -3.70 13.49
CA GLY A 59 4.83 -3.11 12.20
C GLY A 59 3.71 -2.21 11.67
N SER A 60 4.08 -1.27 10.83
CA SER A 60 3.14 -0.43 10.10
C SER A 60 3.74 0.08 8.80
N GLU A 61 2.89 0.28 7.81
CA GLU A 61 3.29 0.85 6.53
C GLU A 61 2.15 1.68 5.93
N THR A 62 2.50 2.70 5.15
CA THR A 62 1.52 3.56 4.50
C THR A 62 1.54 3.33 2.99
N PHE A 63 0.36 3.11 2.43
CA PHE A 63 0.12 2.85 1.01
C PHE A 63 -0.65 3.99 0.38
N GLN A 64 -0.39 4.25 -0.90
CA GLN A 64 -1.19 5.16 -1.70
C GLN A 64 -2.22 4.34 -2.48
N ALA A 65 -3.49 4.52 -2.17
CA ALA A 65 -4.61 3.90 -2.89
C ALA A 65 -5.47 5.01 -3.51
N ASP A 66 -5.38 5.16 -4.80
CA ASP A 66 -5.99 6.26 -5.55
C ASP A 66 -5.61 7.64 -4.95
N LYS A 67 -6.62 8.36 -4.46
CA LYS A 67 -6.44 9.69 -3.84
C LYS A 67 -6.26 9.62 -2.32
N LYS A 68 -6.33 8.42 -1.73
CA LYS A 68 -6.24 8.21 -0.28
C LYS A 68 -4.89 7.62 0.11
N LYS A 69 -4.39 8.02 1.25
CA LYS A 69 -3.29 7.33 1.93
C LYS A 69 -3.87 6.42 2.99
N ILE A 70 -3.43 5.18 3.01
CA ILE A 70 -3.90 4.15 3.92
C ILE A 70 -2.74 3.71 4.80
N ILE A 71 -2.88 3.85 6.11
CA ILE A 71 -1.94 3.26 7.05
C ILE A 71 -2.44 1.88 7.45
N VAL A 72 -1.57 0.88 7.31
CA VAL A 72 -1.84 -0.50 7.74
C VAL A 72 -0.97 -0.80 8.94
N LEU A 73 -1.57 -1.37 9.97
CA LEU A 73 -0.92 -1.76 11.23
C LEU A 73 -1.01 -3.27 11.41
N HIS A 74 0.01 -3.84 12.06
CA HIS A 74 0.01 -5.20 12.60
C HIS A 74 0.15 -5.13 14.13
N PRO A 75 -0.92 -4.75 14.86
CA PRO A 75 -0.83 -4.48 16.29
C PRO A 75 -0.62 -5.71 17.14
N ASP A 76 -1.07 -6.87 16.71
CA ASP A 76 -0.97 -8.15 17.39
C ASP A 76 -0.89 -9.31 16.37
N GLU A 77 -0.55 -10.52 16.81
CA GLU A 77 -0.30 -11.70 15.97
C GLU A 77 -1.49 -12.15 15.09
N LYS A 78 -2.70 -11.67 15.38
CA LYS A 78 -3.93 -12.16 14.75
C LYS A 78 -4.57 -11.14 13.83
N ASN A 79 -4.29 -9.86 14.01
CA ASN A 79 -5.08 -8.79 13.40
C ASN A 79 -4.21 -7.83 12.61
N TYR A 80 -4.72 -7.46 11.45
CA TYR A 80 -4.28 -6.29 10.71
C TYR A 80 -5.37 -5.23 10.76
N LYS A 81 -4.98 -3.99 10.99
CA LYS A 81 -5.86 -2.83 10.99
C LYS A 81 -5.47 -1.86 9.90
N ALA A 82 -6.44 -1.28 9.23
CA ALA A 82 -6.21 -0.32 8.17
C ALA A 82 -7.08 0.93 8.38
N PHE A 83 -6.47 2.10 8.25
CA PHE A 83 -7.16 3.37 8.41
C PHE A 83 -6.79 4.34 7.28
N GLU A 84 -7.70 5.26 6.97
CA GLU A 84 -7.31 6.42 6.19
C GLU A 84 -6.25 7.21 6.97
N ASN A 85 -5.05 7.36 6.38
CA ASN A 85 -3.95 8.07 7.02
C ASN A 85 -4.15 9.58 6.92
N LYS A 86 -5.22 10.04 7.58
CA LYS A 86 -5.65 11.43 7.60
C LYS A 86 -6.21 11.76 8.98
N CYS A 87 -5.45 12.53 9.76
CA CYS A 87 -5.88 12.99 11.06
C CYS A 87 -7.19 13.79 10.97
N THR A 88 -8.17 13.41 11.78
CA THR A 88 -9.51 14.02 11.77
C THR A 88 -9.58 15.43 12.33
N HIS A 89 -8.46 15.95 12.86
CA HIS A 89 -8.36 17.36 13.24
C HIS A 89 -8.12 18.27 12.03
N MET A 90 -6.95 18.13 11.35
CA MET A 90 -6.56 18.98 10.22
C MET A 90 -5.89 18.21 9.07
N GLY A 91 -6.17 16.93 8.92
CA GLY A 91 -5.74 16.15 7.78
C GLY A 91 -4.27 15.73 7.74
N GLY A 92 -3.50 15.93 8.82
CA GLY A 92 -2.13 15.48 8.92
C GLY A 92 -2.01 13.96 8.90
N GLN A 93 -0.88 13.43 8.44
CA GLN A 93 -0.64 11.99 8.47
C GLN A 93 -0.31 11.55 9.90
N VAL A 94 -0.84 10.37 10.28
CA VAL A 94 -0.52 9.74 11.55
C VAL A 94 0.61 8.72 11.38
N SER A 95 1.36 8.51 12.47
CA SER A 95 2.43 7.50 12.54
C SER A 95 2.16 6.57 13.70
N TYR A 96 2.29 5.25 13.48
CA TYR A 96 2.12 4.26 14.52
C TYR A 96 3.35 4.19 15.43
N ARG A 97 3.11 4.10 16.72
CA ARG A 97 4.11 3.95 17.77
C ARG A 97 3.87 2.63 18.54
N PRO A 98 4.47 1.54 18.09
CA PRO A 98 4.15 0.21 18.62
C PRO A 98 4.49 0.07 20.11
N LYS A 99 5.56 0.72 20.60
CA LYS A 99 5.94 0.70 22.02
C LYS A 99 4.91 1.37 22.92
N ASP A 100 4.20 2.34 22.37
CA ASP A 100 3.21 3.14 23.10
C ASP A 100 1.77 2.66 22.84
N GLY A 101 1.57 1.81 21.82
CA GLY A 101 0.26 1.25 21.44
C GLY A 101 -0.72 2.25 20.85
N PHE A 102 -0.24 3.35 20.23
CA PHE A 102 -1.09 4.36 19.62
C PHE A 102 -0.52 4.91 18.31
N MET A 103 -1.40 5.50 17.50
CA MET A 103 -1.04 6.34 16.36
C MET A 103 -1.00 7.79 16.79
N GLN A 104 0.00 8.55 16.34
CA GLN A 104 0.14 9.96 16.65
C GLN A 104 0.19 10.82 15.40
N CYS A 105 -0.58 11.89 15.40
CA CYS A 105 -0.46 12.99 14.43
C CYS A 105 0.62 13.98 14.90
N PRO A 106 1.70 14.19 14.14
CA PRO A 106 2.79 15.08 14.57
C PRO A 106 2.43 16.57 14.52
N LEU A 107 1.39 16.96 13.76
CA LEU A 107 1.05 18.38 13.58
C LEU A 107 0.59 19.04 14.87
N HIS A 108 -0.33 18.41 15.62
CA HIS A 108 -0.90 18.98 16.84
C HIS A 108 -0.98 17.97 17.99
N GLY A 109 -0.34 16.79 17.83
CA GLY A 109 -0.21 15.81 18.88
C GLY A 109 -1.45 14.96 19.19
N SER A 110 -2.47 14.97 18.32
CA SER A 110 -3.61 14.04 18.43
C SER A 110 -3.14 12.61 18.46
N ARG A 111 -3.75 11.77 19.32
CA ARG A 111 -3.44 10.35 19.44
C ARG A 111 -4.68 9.52 19.26
N PHE A 112 -4.49 8.37 18.61
CA PHE A 112 -5.53 7.39 18.34
C PHE A 112 -5.02 6.01 18.76
N ASP A 113 -5.88 5.21 19.36
CA ASP A 113 -5.53 3.82 19.72
C ASP A 113 -5.43 2.93 18.46
N THR A 114 -5.16 1.65 18.65
CA THR A 114 -5.07 0.66 17.57
C THR A 114 -6.41 0.35 16.90
N GLU A 115 -7.52 0.78 17.51
CA GLU A 115 -8.88 0.70 16.96
C GLU A 115 -9.30 2.00 16.24
N GLY A 116 -8.40 2.99 16.18
CA GLY A 116 -8.65 4.28 15.54
C GLY A 116 -9.40 5.29 16.40
N ASN A 117 -9.73 4.98 17.65
CA ASN A 117 -10.44 5.90 18.55
C ASN A 117 -9.52 7.00 19.05
N VAL A 118 -10.08 8.18 19.32
CA VAL A 118 -9.32 9.29 19.88
C VAL A 118 -8.95 9.02 21.33
N VAL A 119 -7.66 9.01 21.62
CA VAL A 119 -7.11 8.90 22.98
C VAL A 119 -6.70 10.27 23.51
N LYS A 120 -6.24 11.15 22.61
CA LYS A 120 -5.83 12.51 22.94
C LYS A 120 -6.19 13.45 21.80
N GLY A 121 -6.87 14.57 22.14
CA GLY A 121 -7.16 15.63 21.20
C GLY A 121 -5.91 16.41 20.72
N PRO A 122 -6.09 17.35 19.82
CA PRO A 122 -7.33 18.07 19.49
C PRO A 122 -8.30 17.38 18.51
N ALA A 123 -7.97 16.22 17.92
CA ALA A 123 -8.95 15.47 17.12
C ALA A 123 -10.16 15.07 17.98
N ALA A 124 -11.37 15.18 17.42
CA ALA A 124 -12.62 14.89 18.10
C ALA A 124 -13.36 13.66 17.53
N LYS A 125 -12.89 13.12 16.41
CA LYS A 125 -13.50 11.98 15.72
C LYS A 125 -12.49 10.87 15.52
N PRO A 126 -12.90 9.58 15.51
CA PRO A 126 -12.01 8.46 15.21
C PRO A 126 -11.48 8.56 13.78
N LEU A 127 -10.41 7.82 13.49
CA LEU A 127 -9.94 7.61 12.13
C LEU A 127 -10.95 6.77 11.34
N THR A 128 -11.02 6.97 10.03
CA THR A 128 -11.82 6.11 9.16
C THR A 128 -11.13 4.75 9.04
N GLU A 129 -11.77 3.72 9.55
CA GLU A 129 -11.29 2.33 9.47
C GLU A 129 -11.74 1.68 8.16
N PHE A 130 -10.90 0.83 7.61
CA PHE A 130 -11.17 -0.04 6.48
C PHE A 130 -11.12 -1.50 6.91
N ARG A 131 -12.07 -2.29 6.42
CA ARG A 131 -12.09 -3.72 6.69
C ARG A 131 -10.87 -4.38 6.07
N THR A 132 -10.26 -5.32 6.78
CA THR A 132 -9.14 -6.13 6.32
C THR A 132 -9.50 -7.61 6.26
N SER A 133 -8.85 -8.34 5.37
CA SER A 133 -8.93 -9.80 5.28
C SER A 133 -7.56 -10.34 4.92
N LEU A 134 -7.10 -11.33 5.65
CA LEU A 134 -5.84 -12.03 5.39
C LEU A 134 -6.13 -13.42 4.84
N ASP A 135 -5.57 -13.74 3.69
CA ASP A 135 -5.53 -15.09 3.13
C ASP A 135 -4.06 -15.48 2.85
N LYS A 136 -3.54 -16.37 3.68
CA LYS A 136 -2.12 -16.80 3.64
C LYS A 136 -1.16 -15.63 3.77
N ASP A 137 -0.55 -15.19 2.65
CA ASP A 137 0.42 -14.08 2.59
C ASP A 137 -0.18 -12.82 1.93
N GLN A 138 -1.46 -12.86 1.57
CA GLN A 138 -2.16 -11.77 0.91
C GLN A 138 -3.11 -11.05 1.86
N LEU A 139 -2.79 -9.80 2.18
CA LEU A 139 -3.65 -8.91 2.96
C LEU A 139 -4.47 -8.03 2.01
N THR A 140 -5.79 -8.10 2.14
CA THR A 140 -6.72 -7.26 1.38
C THR A 140 -7.35 -6.23 2.28
N VAL A 141 -7.31 -4.96 1.88
CA VAL A 141 -7.98 -3.84 2.54
C VAL A 141 -9.10 -3.34 1.64
N TYR A 142 -10.32 -3.31 2.14
CA TYR A 142 -11.51 -2.87 1.42
C TYR A 142 -11.72 -1.38 1.62
N LEU A 143 -11.62 -0.58 0.55
CA LEU A 143 -11.63 0.89 0.58
C LEU A 143 -13.03 1.52 0.47
N SER A 144 -14.05 0.67 0.51
CA SER A 144 -15.48 1.07 0.45
C SER A 144 -16.15 0.89 1.80
#